data_0ec1fa22a371199a795be486034d9d82
#
_entry.id   0ec1fa22a371199a795be486034d9d82
#
_cell.length_a   1.000
_cell.length_b   1.000
_cell.length_c   1.000
_cell.angle_alpha   90.00
_cell.angle_beta   90.00
_cell.angle_gamma   90.00
#
_symmetry.space_group_name_H-M   'P 1'
#
loop_
_entity.id
_entity.type
_entity.pdbx_description
1 polymer ?
#
loop_
_entity_poly.entity_id
_entity_poly.type
_entity_poly.pdbx_seq_one_letter_code
_entity_poly.pdbx_strand_id
1 'polypeptide(L)'
;MSNLSTLFDRYKALVVFDTETSGLDFDNDQIIELAALRVERTATGGLRIAGKMDTFIKLPEGETLPENIVSLTGITDERLQTEGV
;
A
#
# COMPACT_ATOMS: atom_id res chain seq x y z
N MET A 1 6.68 -24.88 -5.09
CA MET A 1 6.30 -23.47 -4.99
C MET A 1 5.08 -23.21 -5.84
N SER A 2 4.06 -22.63 -5.24
CA SER A 2 2.88 -22.34 -6.02
C SER A 2 3.20 -21.24 -7.04
N ASN A 3 2.66 -21.39 -8.22
CA ASN A 3 2.82 -20.45 -9.30
C ASN A 3 1.65 -19.47 -9.27
N LEU A 4 1.94 -18.17 -9.30
CA LEU A 4 0.89 -17.15 -9.34
C LEU A 4 -0.09 -17.35 -10.48
N SER A 5 0.38 -17.94 -11.60
CA SER A 5 -0.49 -18.17 -12.74
C SER A 5 -1.65 -19.11 -12.43
N THR A 6 -1.51 -20.02 -11.44
CA THR A 6 -2.60 -20.93 -11.07
C THR A 6 -3.78 -20.20 -10.44
N LEU A 7 -3.54 -19.05 -9.80
CA LEU A 7 -4.61 -18.23 -9.24
C LEU A 7 -5.48 -17.62 -10.32
N PHE A 8 -4.91 -17.33 -11.48
CA PHE A 8 -5.65 -16.77 -12.62
C PHE A 8 -6.56 -17.77 -13.31
N ASP A 9 -6.44 -19.06 -12.99
CA ASP A 9 -7.41 -20.05 -13.45
C ASP A 9 -8.76 -19.88 -12.73
N ARG A 10 -8.76 -19.24 -11.54
CA ARG A 10 -9.94 -19.02 -10.72
C ARG A 10 -10.39 -17.57 -10.71
N TYR A 11 -9.46 -16.62 -10.87
CA TYR A 11 -9.72 -15.19 -10.71
C TYR A 11 -9.24 -14.43 -11.93
N LYS A 12 -9.99 -13.41 -12.34
CA LYS A 12 -9.63 -12.55 -13.48
C LYS A 12 -8.46 -11.63 -13.19
N ALA A 13 -8.30 -11.27 -11.92
CA ALA A 13 -7.25 -10.35 -11.50
C ALA A 13 -6.90 -10.61 -10.05
N LEU A 14 -5.68 -10.18 -9.68
CA LEU A 14 -5.21 -10.17 -8.30
C LEU A 14 -4.89 -8.73 -7.94
N VAL A 15 -5.15 -8.36 -6.69
CA VAL A 15 -4.70 -7.08 -6.15
C VAL A 15 -3.62 -7.39 -5.12
N VAL A 16 -2.44 -6.86 -5.35
CA VAL A 16 -1.32 -6.93 -4.41
C VAL A 16 -1.21 -5.58 -3.75
N PHE A 17 -1.25 -5.53 -2.42
CA PHE A 17 -1.18 -4.27 -1.72
C PHE A 17 -0.18 -4.32 -0.58
N ASP A 18 0.31 -3.14 -0.21
CA ASP A 18 1.21 -2.94 0.90
C ASP A 18 0.78 -1.68 1.66
N THR A 19 1.01 -1.69 2.95
CA THR A 19 0.66 -0.55 3.81
C THR A 19 1.87 -0.13 4.64
N GLU A 20 1.95 1.18 4.89
CA GLU A 20 2.82 1.73 5.91
C GLU A 20 1.94 2.27 7.03
N THR A 21 2.38 2.11 8.27
CA THR A 21 1.61 2.53 9.44
C THR A 21 2.42 3.48 10.31
N SER A 22 1.73 4.22 11.17
CA SER A 22 2.37 5.12 12.12
C SER A 22 3.07 4.39 13.29
N GLY A 23 2.89 3.08 13.38
CA GLY A 23 3.51 2.24 14.40
C GLY A 23 2.89 0.85 14.43
N LEU A 24 3.17 0.08 15.47
CA LEU A 24 2.75 -1.32 15.59
C LEU A 24 1.58 -1.54 16.54
N ASP A 25 1.00 -0.46 17.08
CA ASP A 25 -0.12 -0.54 18.00
C ASP A 25 -1.44 -0.54 17.20
N PHE A 26 -2.09 -1.68 17.12
CA PHE A 26 -3.34 -1.83 16.36
C PHE A 26 -4.48 -0.97 16.88
N ASP A 27 -4.45 -0.57 18.15
CA ASP A 27 -5.51 0.23 18.75
C ASP A 27 -5.32 1.74 18.50
N ASN A 28 -4.08 2.19 18.41
CA ASN A 28 -3.75 3.63 18.37
C ASN A 28 -3.06 4.08 17.09
N ASP A 29 -2.40 3.16 16.40
CA ASP A 29 -1.72 3.50 15.15
C ASP A 29 -2.62 3.32 13.96
N GLN A 30 -2.33 4.05 12.89
CA GLN A 30 -3.13 4.01 11.67
C GLN A 30 -2.28 3.77 10.42
N ILE A 31 -2.94 3.39 9.36
CA ILE A 31 -2.31 3.31 8.04
C ILE A 31 -2.04 4.74 7.57
N ILE A 32 -0.82 5.00 7.13
CA ILE A 32 -0.39 6.30 6.60
C ILE A 32 -0.11 6.28 5.11
N GLU A 33 0.07 5.09 4.55
CA GLU A 33 0.17 4.91 3.10
C GLU A 33 -0.44 3.57 2.72
N LEU A 34 -1.20 3.57 1.62
CA LEU A 34 -1.73 2.36 1.00
C LEU A 34 -1.31 2.37 -0.46
N ALA A 35 -0.54 1.38 -0.85
CA ALA A 35 -0.15 1.17 -2.24
C ALA A 35 -0.73 -0.16 -2.74
N ALA A 36 -1.23 -0.18 -3.95
CA ALA A 36 -1.83 -1.38 -4.52
C ALA A 36 -1.54 -1.49 -6.01
N LEU A 37 -1.44 -2.73 -6.48
CA LEU A 37 -1.29 -3.07 -7.89
C LEU A 37 -2.37 -4.06 -8.27
N ARG A 38 -3.04 -3.80 -9.39
CA ARG A 38 -3.92 -4.79 -10.01
C ARG A 38 -3.14 -5.53 -11.08
N VAL A 39 -3.10 -6.84 -10.97
CA VAL A 39 -2.34 -7.71 -11.88
C VAL A 39 -3.31 -8.61 -12.63
N GLU A 40 -3.17 -8.68 -13.95
CA GLU A 40 -3.99 -9.52 -14.82
C GLU A 40 -3.12 -10.42 -15.67
N ARG A 41 -3.66 -11.57 -16.06
CA ARG A 41 -3.00 -12.47 -16.99
C ARG A 41 -3.26 -11.98 -18.43
N THR A 42 -2.19 -11.96 -19.23
CA THR A 42 -2.31 -11.63 -20.65
C THR A 42 -2.79 -12.82 -21.45
N ALA A 43 -3.23 -12.57 -22.68
CA ALA A 43 -3.70 -13.62 -23.58
C ALA A 43 -2.60 -14.66 -23.90
N THR A 44 -1.32 -14.27 -23.79
CA THR A 44 -0.20 -15.16 -24.06
C THR A 44 0.33 -15.87 -22.81
N GLY A 45 -0.33 -15.72 -21.68
CA GLY A 45 0.03 -16.39 -20.43
C GLY A 45 1.00 -15.60 -19.54
N GLY A 46 1.43 -14.40 -19.95
CA GLY A 46 2.22 -13.53 -19.12
C GLY A 46 1.36 -12.76 -18.12
N LEU A 47 1.98 -11.90 -17.34
CA LEU A 47 1.29 -11.02 -16.37
C LEU A 47 1.53 -9.57 -16.73
N ARG A 48 0.53 -8.73 -16.46
CA ARG A 48 0.67 -7.29 -16.63
C ARG A 48 0.06 -6.54 -15.46
N ILE A 49 0.58 -5.37 -15.20
CA ILE A 49 0.00 -4.45 -14.21
C ILE A 49 -1.10 -3.66 -14.92
N ALA A 50 -2.34 -3.89 -14.52
CA ALA A 50 -3.50 -3.26 -15.13
C ALA A 50 -3.93 -1.99 -14.39
N GLY A 51 -3.44 -1.76 -13.19
CA GLY A 51 -3.72 -0.57 -12.43
C GLY A 51 -2.77 -0.40 -11.27
N LYS A 52 -2.56 0.83 -10.86
CA LYS A 52 -1.74 1.20 -9.72
C LYS A 52 -2.47 2.24 -8.89
N MET A 53 -2.25 2.19 -7.59
CA MET A 53 -2.77 3.16 -6.66
C MET A 53 -1.71 3.36 -5.57
N ASP A 54 -1.52 4.62 -5.16
CA ASP A 54 -0.65 4.94 -4.03
C ASP A 54 -1.23 6.18 -3.36
N THR A 55 -1.67 6.01 -2.11
CA THR A 55 -2.39 7.05 -1.40
C THR A 55 -1.81 7.23 -0.01
N PHE A 56 -1.50 8.46 0.35
CA PHE A 56 -1.15 8.84 1.72
C PHE A 56 -2.41 9.21 2.48
N ILE A 57 -2.38 8.98 3.79
CA ILE A 57 -3.50 9.22 4.69
C ILE A 57 -3.03 10.13 5.80
N LYS A 58 -3.72 11.25 5.98
CA LYS A 58 -3.38 12.22 7.03
C LYS A 58 -3.57 11.64 8.42
N LEU A 59 -2.68 12.02 9.33
CA LEU A 59 -2.90 11.77 10.74
C LEU A 59 -3.99 12.70 11.28
N PRO A 60 -4.63 12.31 12.39
CA PRO A 60 -5.52 13.22 13.10
C PRO A 60 -4.81 14.53 13.47
N GLU A 61 -5.57 15.62 13.53
CA GLU A 61 -5.02 16.93 13.87
C GLU A 61 -4.27 16.89 15.19
N GLY A 62 -3.08 17.47 15.21
CA GLY A 62 -2.23 17.53 16.40
C GLY A 62 -1.33 16.33 16.58
N GLU A 63 -1.50 15.28 15.80
CA GLU A 63 -0.62 14.11 15.87
C GLU A 63 0.54 14.23 14.88
N THR A 64 1.68 13.67 15.28
CA THR A 64 2.88 13.65 14.45
C THR A 64 3.44 12.23 14.39
N LEU A 65 4.22 11.94 13.33
CA LEU A 65 4.86 10.64 13.19
C LEU A 65 6.03 10.50 14.14
N PRO A 66 6.19 9.33 14.78
CA PRO A 66 7.42 9.03 15.53
C PRO A 66 8.64 9.11 14.61
N GLU A 67 9.75 9.58 15.15
CA GLU A 67 10.98 9.77 14.37
C GLU A 67 11.47 8.46 13.74
N ASN A 68 11.33 7.35 14.45
CA ASN A 68 11.73 6.04 13.94
C ASN A 68 10.88 5.62 12.74
N ILE A 69 9.61 6.00 12.69
CA ILE A 69 8.74 5.71 11.55
C ILE A 69 9.14 6.56 10.34
N VAL A 70 9.45 7.84 10.55
CA VAL A 70 9.95 8.69 9.46
C VAL A 70 11.24 8.11 8.87
N SER A 71 12.15 7.65 9.71
CA SER A 71 13.41 7.05 9.27
C SER A 71 13.18 5.74 8.52
N LEU A 72 12.25 4.92 8.99
CA LEU A 72 11.98 3.61 8.39
C LEU A 72 11.26 3.70 7.06
N THR A 73 10.25 4.57 6.97
CA THR A 73 9.37 4.65 5.79
C THR A 73 9.77 5.73 4.80
N GLY A 74 10.50 6.75 5.25
CA GLY A 74 10.78 7.93 4.46
C GLY A 74 9.60 8.89 4.34
N ILE A 75 8.50 8.61 5.00
CA ILE A 75 7.30 9.45 4.98
C ILE A 75 7.40 10.49 6.09
N THR A 76 7.18 11.75 5.76
CA THR A 76 7.26 12.88 6.70
C THR A 76 5.87 13.41 7.03
N ASP A 77 5.77 14.09 8.16
CA ASP A 77 4.53 14.77 8.55
C ASP A 77 4.09 15.76 7.48
N GLU A 78 5.04 16.51 6.92
CA GLU A 78 4.75 17.46 5.85
C GLU A 78 4.11 16.79 4.65
N ARG A 79 4.63 15.64 4.26
CA ARG A 79 4.11 14.89 3.11
C ARG A 79 2.69 14.41 3.36
N LEU A 80 2.39 13.95 4.55
CA LEU A 80 1.02 13.54 4.90
C LEU A 80 0.07 14.74 4.87
N GLN A 81 0.53 15.90 5.33
CA GLN A 81 -0.31 17.11 5.32
C GLN A 81 -0.61 17.60 3.91
N THR A 82 0.37 17.53 3.01
CA THR A 82 0.21 18.09 1.66
C THR A 82 -0.40 17.10 0.69
N GLU A 83 -0.11 15.81 0.81
CA GLU A 83 -0.53 14.78 -0.15
C GLU A 83 -1.56 13.80 0.42
N GLY A 84 -1.78 13.79 1.73
CA GLY A 84 -2.70 12.85 2.36
C GLY A 84 -4.17 13.19 2.15
N VAL A 85 -4.97 12.16 2.25
CA VAL A 85 -6.43 12.27 2.21
C VAL A 85 -7.03 12.13 3.60
#